data_c2a20e6ca7eb28660e914c1f1ecaaace
#
_entry.id   c2a20e6ca7eb28660e914c1f1ecaaace
#
_cell.length_a   1.000
_cell.length_b   1.000
_cell.length_c   1.000
_cell.angle_alpha   90.00
_cell.angle_beta   90.00
_cell.angle_gamma   90.00
#
_symmetry.space_group_name_H-M   'P 1'
#
loop_
_entity.id
_entity.type
_entity.pdbx_description
1 polymer ?
#
loop_
_entity_poly.entity_id
_entity_poly.type
_entity_poly.pdbx_seq_one_letter_code
_entity_poly.pdbx_strand_id
1 'polypeptide(L)'
;MRLRGFMAFLAFAAALAAPAAFADQLLDGLKTLPGNVEDVRIGGTWDSGGKSGAYRILVARSGGDAVTARMFIQWLVYNDDGTTTLQDTIEIKELADLKVDVVDFTSESDQDGLAVFIQTLDPNGSDDLNYELHVASPTQYKFRQASN
;
A
#
# COMPACT_ATOMS: atom_id res chain seq x y z
N MET A 1 25.04 64.39 -32.76
CA MET A 1 25.73 63.51 -31.78
C MET A 1 24.75 62.36 -31.43
N ARG A 2 25.03 61.15 -31.92
CA ARG A 2 24.09 60.02 -31.88
C ARG A 2 24.41 59.15 -30.68
N LEU A 3 23.46 59.00 -29.73
CA LEU A 3 23.59 58.12 -28.61
C LEU A 3 23.01 56.76 -28.99
N ARG A 4 23.84 55.76 -29.02
CA ARG A 4 23.49 54.35 -29.28
C ARG A 4 23.06 53.70 -27.95
N GLY A 5 21.78 53.28 -27.86
CA GLY A 5 21.28 52.48 -26.77
C GLY A 5 21.78 51.05 -26.86
N PHE A 6 22.40 50.60 -25.79
CA PHE A 6 22.79 49.19 -25.60
C PHE A 6 21.62 48.44 -25.01
N MET A 7 20.98 47.58 -25.78
CA MET A 7 19.95 46.66 -25.30
C MET A 7 20.65 45.44 -24.71
N ALA A 8 20.63 45.30 -23.39
CA ALA A 8 21.11 44.09 -22.72
C ALA A 8 20.01 43.04 -22.79
N PHE A 9 20.26 41.96 -23.53
CA PHE A 9 19.45 40.72 -23.50
C PHE A 9 19.79 39.96 -22.24
N LEU A 10 18.88 39.95 -21.29
CA LEU A 10 18.93 39.06 -20.12
C LEU A 10 18.40 37.70 -20.57
N ALA A 11 19.28 36.72 -20.76
CA ALA A 11 18.91 35.34 -21.02
C ALA A 11 18.30 34.72 -19.74
N PHE A 12 17.03 34.39 -19.79
CA PHE A 12 16.33 33.66 -18.75
C PHE A 12 16.66 32.16 -18.88
N ALA A 13 17.67 31.71 -18.14
CA ALA A 13 17.94 30.28 -17.98
C ALA A 13 16.95 29.70 -16.98
N ALA A 14 15.81 29.21 -17.44
CA ALA A 14 14.87 28.44 -16.63
C ALA A 14 15.51 27.09 -16.28
N ALA A 15 15.90 26.92 -15.04
CA ALA A 15 16.42 25.68 -14.50
C ALA A 15 15.28 24.63 -14.41
N LEU A 16 15.30 23.68 -15.34
CA LEU A 16 14.50 22.43 -15.30
C LEU A 16 15.19 21.43 -14.35
N ALA A 17 15.20 21.71 -13.03
CA ALA A 17 15.86 20.85 -12.04
C ALA A 17 14.90 20.11 -11.08
N ALA A 18 13.59 20.06 -11.40
CA ALA A 18 12.60 19.53 -10.45
C ALA A 18 12.36 17.99 -10.46
N PRO A 19 12.62 17.17 -11.50
CA PRO A 19 12.28 15.75 -11.42
C PRO A 19 13.27 14.86 -10.68
N ALA A 20 14.55 15.25 -10.55
CA ALA A 20 15.58 14.40 -9.96
C ALA A 20 15.43 14.27 -8.42
N ALA A 21 15.03 15.32 -7.73
CA ALA A 21 14.91 15.30 -6.27
C ALA A 21 13.79 14.38 -5.76
N PHE A 22 12.68 14.27 -6.47
CA PHE A 22 11.59 13.36 -6.11
C PHE A 22 11.94 11.90 -6.37
N ALA A 23 12.69 11.62 -7.44
CA ALA A 23 13.15 10.27 -7.75
C ALA A 23 14.11 9.74 -6.68
N ASP A 24 15.02 10.58 -6.18
CA ASP A 24 15.95 10.21 -5.10
C ASP A 24 15.22 9.93 -3.78
N GLN A 25 14.22 10.74 -3.41
CA GLN A 25 13.42 10.51 -2.21
C GLN A 25 12.61 9.20 -2.28
N LEU A 26 12.04 8.87 -3.44
CA LEU A 26 11.32 7.62 -3.62
C LEU A 26 12.26 6.42 -3.50
N LEU A 27 13.42 6.47 -4.16
CA LEU A 27 14.42 5.42 -4.10
C LEU A 27 14.92 5.19 -2.67
N ASP A 28 15.18 6.26 -1.92
CA ASP A 28 15.61 6.17 -0.53
C ASP A 28 14.50 5.59 0.37
N GLY A 29 13.25 5.96 0.13
CA GLY A 29 12.09 5.37 0.79
C GLY A 29 11.97 3.86 0.52
N LEU A 30 12.20 3.43 -0.72
CA LEU A 30 12.16 2.01 -1.09
C LEU A 30 13.29 1.20 -0.44
N LYS A 31 14.49 1.77 -0.30
CA LYS A 31 15.62 1.13 0.39
C LYS A 31 15.36 0.92 1.89
N THR A 32 14.47 1.71 2.48
CA THR A 32 14.12 1.61 3.90
C THR A 32 12.93 0.68 4.17
N LEU A 33 12.29 0.16 3.11
CA LEU A 33 11.22 -0.83 3.28
C LEU A 33 11.80 -2.09 3.94
N PRO A 34 11.18 -2.59 5.03
CA PRO A 34 11.65 -3.81 5.68
C PRO A 34 11.70 -4.98 4.68
N GLY A 35 12.83 -5.71 4.67
CA GLY A 35 13.05 -6.81 3.70
C GLY A 35 12.09 -7.99 3.84
N ASN A 36 11.38 -8.08 4.95
CA ASN A 36 10.35 -9.09 5.18
C ASN A 36 8.94 -8.68 4.68
N VAL A 37 8.77 -7.46 4.18
CA VAL A 37 7.56 -7.08 3.42
C VAL A 37 7.76 -7.57 1.98
N GLU A 38 7.14 -8.69 1.65
CA GLU A 38 7.41 -9.41 0.40
C GLU A 38 6.31 -9.24 -0.64
N ASP A 39 5.09 -8.87 -0.23
CA ASP A 39 3.99 -8.61 -1.14
C ASP A 39 3.32 -7.27 -0.81
N VAL A 40 3.11 -6.45 -1.84
CA VAL A 40 2.45 -5.15 -1.73
C VAL A 40 1.54 -4.98 -2.95
N ARG A 41 0.22 -4.99 -2.74
CA ARG A 41 -0.77 -4.88 -3.82
C ARG A 41 -1.79 -3.79 -3.53
N ILE A 42 -2.32 -3.20 -4.58
CA ILE A 42 -3.53 -2.37 -4.49
C ILE A 42 -4.73 -3.32 -4.49
N GLY A 43 -5.51 -3.28 -3.41
CA GLY A 43 -6.65 -4.17 -3.18
C GLY A 43 -7.97 -3.67 -3.78
N GLY A 44 -8.00 -2.44 -4.27
CA GLY A 44 -9.18 -1.76 -4.80
C GLY A 44 -9.20 -0.29 -4.39
N THR A 45 -10.30 0.39 -4.70
CA THR A 45 -10.49 1.82 -4.39
C THR A 45 -11.59 2.01 -3.35
N TRP A 46 -11.57 3.17 -2.70
CA TRP A 46 -12.61 3.59 -1.77
C TRP A 46 -12.97 5.06 -1.99
N ASP A 47 -14.20 5.41 -1.65
CA ASP A 47 -14.72 6.77 -1.65
C ASP A 47 -15.60 6.95 -0.41
N SER A 48 -15.27 7.92 0.42
CA SER A 48 -16.02 8.20 1.65
C SER A 48 -15.75 9.61 2.16
N GLY A 49 -16.81 10.30 2.58
CA GLY A 49 -16.68 11.61 3.22
C GLY A 49 -16.04 12.68 2.35
N GLY A 50 -16.22 12.61 1.01
CA GLY A 50 -15.63 13.54 0.06
C GLY A 50 -14.13 13.32 -0.19
N LYS A 51 -13.59 12.20 0.25
CA LYS A 51 -12.24 11.73 -0.04
C LYS A 51 -12.31 10.43 -0.82
N SER A 52 -11.33 10.22 -1.68
CA SER A 52 -11.16 8.96 -2.42
C SER A 52 -9.73 8.48 -2.36
N GLY A 53 -9.54 7.20 -2.62
CA GLY A 53 -8.21 6.62 -2.58
C GLY A 53 -8.18 5.14 -2.91
N ALA A 54 -7.16 4.45 -2.44
CA ALA A 54 -6.99 3.02 -2.64
C ALA A 54 -6.70 2.30 -1.33
N TYR A 55 -7.09 1.03 -1.28
CA TYR A 55 -6.57 0.08 -0.30
C TYR A 55 -5.23 -0.45 -0.77
N ARG A 56 -4.22 -0.44 0.09
CA ARG A 56 -2.97 -1.14 -0.13
C ARG A 56 -2.85 -2.29 0.86
N ILE A 57 -2.67 -3.49 0.33
CA ILE A 57 -2.53 -4.72 1.11
C ILE A 57 -1.05 -5.07 1.15
N LEU A 58 -0.51 -5.32 2.34
CA LEU A 58 0.87 -5.75 2.53
C LEU A 58 0.90 -7.09 3.24
N VAL A 59 1.79 -7.97 2.78
CA VAL A 59 2.12 -9.23 3.47
C VAL A 59 3.59 -9.17 3.88
N ALA A 60 3.82 -9.30 5.18
CA ALA A 60 5.15 -9.44 5.75
C ALA A 60 5.33 -10.87 6.26
N ARG A 61 6.45 -11.51 5.90
CA ARG A 61 6.78 -12.86 6.33
C ARG A 61 7.89 -12.84 7.36
N SER A 62 7.85 -13.76 8.28
CA SER A 62 8.94 -14.04 9.20
C SER A 62 9.31 -15.52 9.10
N GLY A 63 10.62 -15.77 9.05
CA GLY A 63 11.18 -17.10 9.07
C GLY A 63 11.55 -17.52 10.50
N GLY A 64 12.00 -18.75 10.61
CA GLY A 64 12.42 -19.40 11.84
C GLY A 64 12.32 -20.89 11.60
N ASP A 65 11.75 -21.63 12.56
CA ASP A 65 11.43 -23.05 12.37
C ASP A 65 10.30 -23.25 11.35
N ALA A 66 9.48 -22.21 11.15
CA ALA A 66 8.39 -22.17 10.18
C ALA A 66 8.20 -20.75 9.61
N VAL A 67 7.77 -20.65 8.35
CA VAL A 67 7.38 -19.37 7.75
C VAL A 67 5.98 -19.02 8.20
N THR A 68 5.81 -17.80 8.70
CA THR A 68 4.50 -17.25 9.08
C THR A 68 4.33 -15.89 8.46
N ALA A 69 3.08 -15.51 8.19
CA ALA A 69 2.77 -14.23 7.57
C ALA A 69 1.92 -13.34 8.49
N ARG A 70 2.07 -12.04 8.29
CA ARG A 70 1.24 -10.97 8.85
C ARG A 70 0.68 -10.16 7.70
N MET A 71 -0.58 -9.78 7.78
CA MET A 71 -1.25 -8.98 6.75
C MET A 71 -1.65 -7.62 7.34
N PHE A 72 -1.42 -6.58 6.54
CA PHE A 72 -1.77 -5.21 6.89
C PHE A 72 -2.61 -4.60 5.77
N ILE A 73 -3.61 -3.81 6.16
CA ILE A 73 -4.42 -3.01 5.24
C ILE A 73 -4.14 -1.54 5.50
N GLN A 74 -3.87 -0.81 4.44
CA GLN A 74 -3.61 0.63 4.47
C GLN A 74 -4.61 1.39 3.61
N TRP A 75 -5.07 2.53 4.12
CA TRP A 75 -5.88 3.49 3.38
C TRP A 75 -4.98 4.57 2.80
N LEU A 76 -4.89 4.63 1.50
CA LEU A 76 -4.20 5.68 0.76
C LEU A 76 -5.23 6.71 0.31
N VAL A 77 -4.94 8.00 0.47
CA VAL A 77 -5.76 9.11 -0.02
C VAL A 77 -5.14 9.71 -1.26
N TYR A 78 -5.93 9.92 -2.28
CA TYR A 78 -5.55 10.69 -3.47
C TYR A 78 -5.87 12.17 -3.22
N ASN A 79 -4.85 13.00 -3.23
CA ASN A 79 -4.99 14.43 -3.01
C ASN A 79 -5.20 15.18 -4.33
N ASP A 80 -5.82 16.35 -4.28
CA ASP A 80 -6.12 17.19 -5.46
C ASP A 80 -4.87 17.64 -6.21
N ASP A 81 -3.72 17.69 -5.55
CA ASP A 81 -2.42 18.03 -6.15
C ASP A 81 -1.73 16.82 -6.84
N GLY A 82 -2.41 15.66 -6.90
CA GLY A 82 -1.90 14.43 -7.50
C GLY A 82 -0.98 13.62 -6.58
N THR A 83 -0.74 14.06 -5.35
CA THR A 83 0.01 13.27 -4.37
C THR A 83 -0.86 12.21 -3.72
N THR A 84 -0.21 11.19 -3.14
CA THR A 84 -0.88 10.14 -2.37
C THR A 84 -0.35 10.15 -0.95
N THR A 85 -1.24 10.15 0.03
CA THR A 85 -0.87 10.11 1.46
C THR A 85 -1.45 8.87 2.14
N LEU A 86 -0.72 8.35 3.13
CA LEU A 86 -1.20 7.29 4.00
C LEU A 86 -2.12 7.90 5.06
N GLN A 87 -3.37 7.44 5.12
CA GLN A 87 -4.35 7.88 6.11
C GLN A 87 -4.36 6.95 7.33
N ASP A 88 -4.37 5.64 7.11
CA ASP A 88 -4.50 4.66 8.20
C ASP A 88 -3.81 3.33 7.86
N THR A 89 -3.50 2.56 8.90
CA THR A 89 -2.93 1.22 8.79
C THR A 89 -3.50 0.33 9.89
N ILE A 90 -4.00 -0.84 9.52
CA ILE A 90 -4.38 -1.88 10.47
C ILE A 90 -3.62 -3.17 10.21
N GLU A 91 -3.41 -3.96 11.24
CA GLU A 91 -2.96 -5.35 11.15
C GLU A 91 -4.16 -6.27 11.35
N ILE A 92 -4.23 -7.34 10.58
CA ILE A 92 -5.20 -8.42 10.78
C ILE A 92 -4.64 -9.39 11.80
N LYS A 93 -4.95 -9.12 13.07
CA LYS A 93 -4.36 -9.84 14.22
C LYS A 93 -4.75 -11.31 14.23
N GLU A 94 -5.97 -11.64 13.85
CA GLU A 94 -6.46 -13.01 13.79
C GLU A 94 -5.63 -13.86 12.83
N LEU A 95 -5.22 -13.31 11.68
CA LEU A 95 -4.33 -14.00 10.76
C LEU A 95 -2.94 -14.22 11.38
N ALA A 96 -2.39 -13.21 12.04
CA ALA A 96 -1.10 -13.32 12.73
C ALA A 96 -1.12 -14.38 13.86
N ASP A 97 -2.24 -14.49 14.58
CA ASP A 97 -2.42 -15.45 15.68
C ASP A 97 -2.50 -16.90 15.18
N LEU A 98 -2.96 -17.12 13.94
CA LEU A 98 -2.99 -18.46 13.31
C LEU A 98 -1.59 -19.02 13.03
N LYS A 99 -0.56 -18.15 12.90
CA LYS A 99 0.83 -18.53 12.58
C LYS A 99 0.95 -19.35 11.29
N VAL A 100 0.18 -18.99 10.28
CA VAL A 100 0.19 -19.58 8.94
C VAL A 100 0.99 -18.71 7.97
N ASP A 101 1.43 -19.26 6.85
CA ASP A 101 1.91 -18.49 5.72
C ASP A 101 0.74 -18.08 4.81
N VAL A 102 0.88 -16.95 4.12
CA VAL A 102 -0.04 -16.49 3.07
C VAL A 102 0.57 -16.86 1.72
N VAL A 103 -0.06 -17.81 1.04
CA VAL A 103 0.41 -18.28 -0.27
C VAL A 103 0.03 -17.32 -1.36
N ASP A 104 -1.23 -16.86 -1.35
CA ASP A 104 -1.75 -15.87 -2.29
C ASP A 104 -3.01 -15.21 -1.71
N PHE A 105 -3.44 -14.12 -2.30
CA PHE A 105 -4.72 -13.51 -2.01
C PHE A 105 -5.27 -12.78 -3.23
N THR A 106 -6.58 -12.69 -3.29
CA THR A 106 -7.31 -11.82 -4.22
C THR A 106 -8.15 -10.83 -3.43
N SER A 107 -8.49 -9.71 -4.05
CA SER A 107 -9.29 -8.69 -3.40
C SER A 107 -10.25 -8.02 -4.37
N GLU A 108 -11.33 -7.53 -3.83
CA GLU A 108 -12.33 -6.70 -4.49
C GLU A 108 -12.79 -5.61 -3.53
N SER A 109 -13.23 -4.48 -4.06
CA SER A 109 -13.77 -3.40 -3.24
C SER A 109 -15.04 -2.84 -3.87
N ASP A 110 -15.96 -2.44 -3.02
CA ASP A 110 -17.20 -1.78 -3.37
C ASP A 110 -17.56 -0.68 -2.35
N GLN A 111 -18.80 -0.20 -2.34
CA GLN A 111 -19.28 0.82 -1.40
C GLN A 111 -19.32 0.34 0.06
N ASP A 112 -19.32 -0.97 0.31
CA ASP A 112 -19.36 -1.57 1.65
C ASP A 112 -17.93 -1.79 2.21
N GLY A 113 -16.91 -1.64 1.38
CA GLY A 113 -15.50 -1.72 1.77
C GLY A 113 -14.64 -2.65 0.92
N LEU A 114 -13.65 -3.25 1.56
CA LEU A 114 -12.69 -4.17 0.95
C LEU A 114 -13.00 -5.61 1.37
N ALA A 115 -13.09 -6.52 0.41
CA ALA A 115 -13.07 -7.96 0.64
C ALA A 115 -11.72 -8.53 0.18
N VAL A 116 -11.12 -9.42 0.99
CA VAL A 116 -9.88 -10.14 0.66
C VAL A 116 -10.10 -11.62 0.88
N PHE A 117 -9.78 -12.42 -0.14
CA PHE A 117 -9.83 -13.87 -0.10
C PHE A 117 -8.40 -14.39 0.00
N ILE A 118 -8.08 -15.05 1.11
CA ILE A 118 -6.70 -15.37 1.51
C ILE A 118 -6.50 -16.87 1.47
N GLN A 119 -5.50 -17.33 0.72
CA GLN A 119 -5.04 -18.71 0.72
C GLN A 119 -3.87 -18.85 1.68
N THR A 120 -3.94 -19.79 2.59
CA THR A 120 -2.90 -20.00 3.59
C THR A 120 -2.34 -21.41 3.52
N LEU A 121 -1.10 -21.54 4.01
CA LEU A 121 -0.41 -22.82 4.24
C LEU A 121 -0.09 -22.92 5.72
N ASP A 122 -0.51 -24.00 6.38
CA ASP A 122 -0.07 -24.30 7.74
C ASP A 122 1.32 -24.95 7.69
N PRO A 123 2.37 -24.30 8.23
CA PRO A 123 3.72 -24.86 8.20
C PRO A 123 3.89 -26.13 9.05
N ASN A 124 2.92 -26.45 9.91
CA ASN A 124 2.91 -27.67 10.73
C ASN A 124 2.19 -28.84 10.07
N GLY A 125 1.73 -28.68 8.82
CA GLY A 125 1.21 -29.78 8.01
C GLY A 125 -0.26 -30.13 8.25
N SER A 126 -1.04 -29.20 8.82
CA SER A 126 -2.49 -29.27 8.80
C SER A 126 -3.04 -28.99 7.40
N ASP A 127 -4.34 -29.12 7.23
CA ASP A 127 -4.99 -28.80 5.97
C ASP A 127 -4.81 -27.31 5.63
N ASP A 128 -4.54 -27.03 4.36
CA ASP A 128 -4.53 -25.67 3.84
C ASP A 128 -5.94 -25.07 3.95
N LEU A 129 -6.05 -23.93 4.60
CA LEU A 129 -7.32 -23.26 4.82
C LEU A 129 -7.38 -21.95 4.06
N ASN A 130 -8.57 -21.60 3.63
CA ASN A 130 -8.85 -20.32 3.04
C ASN A 130 -9.62 -19.43 4.03
N TYR A 131 -9.33 -18.13 4.00
CA TYR A 131 -9.97 -17.15 4.86
C TYR A 131 -10.57 -16.02 4.04
N GLU A 132 -11.59 -15.41 4.61
CA GLU A 132 -12.22 -14.18 4.09
C GLU A 132 -12.04 -13.06 5.11
N LEU A 133 -11.63 -11.91 4.62
CA LEU A 133 -11.53 -10.67 5.37
C LEU A 133 -12.45 -9.63 4.73
N HIS A 134 -13.34 -9.04 5.51
CA HIS A 134 -14.15 -7.89 5.11
C HIS A 134 -13.78 -6.70 5.97
N VAL A 135 -13.37 -5.60 5.34
CA VAL A 135 -12.91 -4.37 6.00
C VAL A 135 -13.81 -3.22 5.60
N ALA A 136 -14.68 -2.79 6.53
CA ALA A 136 -15.56 -1.65 6.31
C ALA A 136 -14.89 -0.32 6.70
N SER A 137 -13.99 -0.33 7.70
CA SER A 137 -13.25 0.83 8.17
C SER A 137 -12.00 0.42 8.94
N PRO A 138 -11.08 1.34 9.30
CA PRO A 138 -9.91 1.02 10.12
C PRO A 138 -10.23 0.42 11.50
N THR A 139 -11.44 0.64 12.00
CA THR A 139 -11.89 0.15 13.30
C THR A 139 -12.92 -0.99 13.21
N GLN A 140 -13.30 -1.38 11.98
CA GLN A 140 -14.37 -2.35 11.77
C GLN A 140 -14.03 -3.30 10.63
N TYR A 141 -13.65 -4.52 10.99
CA TYR A 141 -13.45 -5.61 10.03
C TYR A 141 -13.98 -6.93 10.59
N LYS A 142 -14.14 -7.90 9.71
CA LYS A 142 -14.51 -9.30 10.04
C LYS A 142 -13.53 -10.23 9.33
N PHE A 143 -12.96 -11.14 10.09
CA PHE A 143 -12.09 -12.20 9.59
C PHE A 143 -12.73 -13.56 9.91
N ARG A 144 -12.79 -14.45 8.93
CA ARG A 144 -13.40 -15.78 9.10
C ARG A 144 -12.77 -16.79 8.15
N GLN A 145 -12.88 -18.05 8.48
CA GLN A 145 -12.59 -19.12 7.54
C GLN A 145 -13.60 -19.08 6.40
N ALA A 146 -13.12 -19.23 5.16
CA ALA A 146 -13.98 -19.31 3.99
C ALA A 146 -14.82 -20.59 4.04
N SER A 147 -16.10 -20.46 3.69
CA SER A 147 -16.95 -21.63 3.49
C SER A 147 -16.66 -22.24 2.12
N ASN A 148 -16.35 -23.53 2.10
CA ASN A 148 -16.27 -24.32 0.87
C ASN A 148 -17.66 -24.52 0.26
#